data_ee36ae8e4cf350d977adb9e4dc996a72
#
_entry.id   ee36ae8e4cf350d977adb9e4dc996a72
#
_cell.length_a   1.000
_cell.length_b   1.000
_cell.length_c   1.000
_cell.angle_alpha   90.00
_cell.angle_beta   90.00
_cell.angle_gamma   90.00
#
_symmetry.space_group_name_H-M   'P 1'
#
loop_
_entity.id
_entity.type
_entity.pdbx_description
1 polymer ?
#
loop_
_entity_poly.entity_id
_entity_poly.type
_entity_poly.pdbx_seq_one_letter_code
_entity_poly.pdbx_strand_id
1 'polypeptide(L)'
;MESMTFVLFGATGDLAKRKIYPALYNLYRDQKLPKQISVIGLGRREVSHIDFQKRIKESIETFSRHREEGTPELEGFLDNFRYCPLDVSKPEDYERLLQVVREREEELHIKGNRMFYLSVAPEFFETIALNIKESGLDKTDGWKRLMIEKPFGHDLTSARELNDKLSRTFEEDEIYRIDHYLGKPMIQNLEALEFANPVLQSIWNKEHIANVQITASETVGVEERAGYYDQAGAIRDMVQNHMLQILMMTAMNLPEKINACEIREEKRKVMETLRKVKKEDVQNHIIRGQYGAGDINGQQVVAYKEEPGVNPSSNIDTFVAARLWIDNPFWTGVPFYIRTGKRMKEKSTRIVIEFKNTLKQQYQDSNPNAAPNLLIIEISPGENVSLQLNSKNPLKNGEIEPMRINFTCEQADVGVPEAYERLIHDAVSGDATFFAHWREVELSWEWVQPILEAFEENLLPLHEYESGSYGPDASNELLQESEFKWWLDQETKK
;
A
#
# COMPACT_ATOMS: atom_id res chain seq x y z
N MET A 1 25.83 -0.14 7.34
CA MET A 1 25.33 0.58 6.15
C MET A 1 26.40 1.55 5.65
N GLU A 2 26.49 1.69 4.35
CA GLU A 2 27.44 2.63 3.71
C GLU A 2 26.94 4.06 3.84
N SER A 3 27.89 5.02 3.93
CA SER A 3 27.58 6.46 3.93
C SER A 3 26.84 6.89 2.66
N MET A 4 25.94 7.87 2.76
CA MET A 4 25.13 8.29 1.62
C MET A 4 24.66 9.75 1.68
N THR A 5 24.29 10.28 0.51
CA THR A 5 23.55 11.53 0.37
C THR A 5 22.09 11.24 0.01
N PHE A 6 21.17 11.77 0.80
CA PHE A 6 19.73 11.66 0.59
C PHE A 6 19.21 13.00 0.03
N VAL A 7 18.78 13.02 -1.21
CA VAL A 7 18.28 14.20 -1.92
C VAL A 7 16.75 14.14 -1.95
N LEU A 8 16.09 15.05 -1.23
CA LEU A 8 14.64 15.06 -1.07
C LEU A 8 14.00 16.18 -1.91
N PHE A 9 13.37 15.81 -3.01
CA PHE A 9 12.53 16.72 -3.79
C PHE A 9 11.18 16.89 -3.09
N GLY A 10 10.69 18.13 -2.95
CA GLY A 10 9.47 18.43 -2.23
C GLY A 10 9.63 18.49 -0.71
N ALA A 11 10.80 18.88 -0.23
CA ALA A 11 11.18 18.94 1.18
C ALA A 11 10.30 19.85 2.06
N THR A 12 9.51 20.74 1.47
CA THR A 12 8.58 21.62 2.20
C THR A 12 7.12 21.12 2.14
N GLY A 13 6.89 19.95 1.57
CA GLY A 13 5.58 19.34 1.40
C GLY A 13 5.04 18.64 2.65
N ASP A 14 3.74 18.32 2.62
CA ASP A 14 3.05 17.67 3.74
C ASP A 14 3.58 16.25 4.02
N LEU A 15 3.86 15.46 2.97
CA LEU A 15 4.43 14.12 3.12
C LEU A 15 5.80 14.14 3.80
N ALA A 16 6.67 15.08 3.38
CA ALA A 16 7.98 15.24 4.01
C ALA A 16 7.82 15.54 5.50
N LYS A 17 6.94 16.49 5.83
CA LYS A 17 6.65 16.90 7.21
C LYS A 17 6.05 15.76 8.05
N ARG A 18 5.04 15.05 7.53
CA ARG A 18 4.28 14.09 8.34
C ARG A 18 4.89 12.70 8.38
N LYS A 19 5.72 12.33 7.38
CA LYS A 19 6.20 10.95 7.23
C LYS A 19 7.71 10.84 7.07
N ILE A 20 8.34 11.61 6.16
CA ILE A 20 9.75 11.38 5.80
C ILE A 20 10.68 11.83 6.94
N TYR A 21 10.52 13.05 7.46
CA TYR A 21 11.37 13.53 8.56
C TYR A 21 11.22 12.71 9.85
N PRO A 22 9.99 12.38 10.30
CA PRO A 22 9.81 11.48 11.43
C PRO A 22 10.45 10.11 11.21
N ALA A 23 10.28 9.52 10.01
CA ALA A 23 10.87 8.21 9.68
C ALA A 23 12.40 8.24 9.70
N LEU A 24 13.02 9.26 9.10
CA LEU A 24 14.48 9.43 9.12
C LEU A 24 15.00 9.61 10.55
N TYR A 25 14.30 10.39 11.39
CA TYR A 25 14.69 10.57 12.78
C TYR A 25 14.56 9.29 13.60
N ASN A 26 13.46 8.57 13.45
CA ASN A 26 13.25 7.29 14.14
C ASN A 26 14.32 6.28 13.76
N LEU A 27 14.65 6.17 12.47
CA LEU A 27 15.73 5.31 11.98
C LEU A 27 17.11 5.75 12.50
N TYR A 28 17.35 7.05 12.61
CA TYR A 28 18.58 7.60 13.20
C TYR A 28 18.72 7.19 14.67
N ARG A 29 17.66 7.36 15.47
CA ARG A 29 17.59 6.97 16.87
C ARG A 29 17.78 5.47 17.06
N ASP A 30 17.20 4.65 16.19
CA ASP A 30 17.31 3.20 16.20
C ASP A 30 18.66 2.69 15.64
N GLN A 31 19.57 3.59 15.26
CA GLN A 31 20.86 3.27 14.62
C GLN A 31 20.71 2.45 13.31
N LYS A 32 19.61 2.68 12.60
CA LYS A 32 19.25 2.02 11.32
C LYS A 32 19.51 2.91 10.11
N LEU A 33 20.24 4.00 10.27
CA LEU A 33 20.79 4.81 9.18
C LEU A 33 22.32 4.73 9.16
N PRO A 34 22.96 5.04 8.02
CA PRO A 34 24.41 5.21 7.97
C PRO A 34 24.89 6.24 9.00
N LYS A 35 26.03 5.98 9.62
CA LYS A 35 26.63 6.94 10.58
C LYS A 35 26.95 8.31 9.94
N GLN A 36 27.31 8.28 8.65
CA GLN A 36 27.56 9.46 7.82
C GLN A 36 26.47 9.55 6.77
N ILE A 37 25.55 10.47 6.97
CA ILE A 37 24.45 10.78 6.06
C ILE A 37 24.39 12.29 5.85
N SER A 38 24.16 12.72 4.61
CA SER A 38 23.79 14.08 4.28
C SER A 38 22.36 14.08 3.74
N VAL A 39 21.48 14.94 4.24
CA VAL A 39 20.12 15.10 3.74
C VAL A 39 19.99 16.49 3.11
N ILE A 40 19.76 16.53 1.81
CA ILE A 40 19.61 17.79 1.06
C ILE A 40 18.14 17.94 0.68
N GLY A 41 17.44 18.86 1.33
CA GLY A 41 16.05 19.17 1.04
C GLY A 41 15.92 20.22 -0.06
N LEU A 42 15.04 19.94 -1.03
CA LEU A 42 14.81 20.78 -2.20
C LEU A 42 13.39 21.34 -2.23
N GLY A 43 13.25 22.60 -2.59
CA GLY A 43 11.97 23.27 -2.77
C GLY A 43 12.12 24.62 -3.47
N ARG A 44 11.02 25.12 -4.05
CA ARG A 44 11.03 26.35 -4.88
C ARG A 44 11.31 27.66 -4.10
N ARG A 45 10.99 27.67 -2.81
CA ARG A 45 11.11 28.89 -2.00
C ARG A 45 12.49 29.02 -1.41
N GLU A 46 13.01 30.24 -1.34
CA GLU A 46 14.20 30.55 -0.54
C GLU A 46 13.90 30.33 0.95
N VAL A 47 14.66 29.46 1.57
CA VAL A 47 14.59 29.16 3.01
C VAL A 47 16.01 29.06 3.53
N SER A 48 16.30 29.71 4.67
CA SER A 48 17.60 29.54 5.31
C SER A 48 17.80 28.13 5.86
N HIS A 49 19.04 27.67 6.00
CA HIS A 49 19.32 26.37 6.62
C HIS A 49 18.74 26.28 8.03
N ILE A 50 18.83 27.34 8.79
CA ILE A 50 18.32 27.43 10.17
C ILE A 50 16.78 27.27 10.18
N ASP A 51 16.08 28.02 9.33
CA ASP A 51 14.62 27.91 9.24
C ASP A 51 14.16 26.54 8.74
N PHE A 52 14.93 25.92 7.85
CA PHE A 52 14.65 24.58 7.38
C PHE A 52 14.82 23.56 8.49
N GLN A 53 15.93 23.59 9.23
CA GLN A 53 16.16 22.72 10.39
C GLN A 53 15.10 22.92 11.48
N LYS A 54 14.66 24.17 11.72
CA LYS A 54 13.55 24.45 12.64
C LYS A 54 12.25 23.76 12.23
N ARG A 55 11.90 23.81 10.94
CA ARG A 55 10.70 23.12 10.42
C ARG A 55 10.80 21.59 10.57
N ILE A 56 11.99 21.02 10.38
CA ILE A 56 12.23 19.59 10.59
C ILE A 56 12.06 19.25 12.07
N LYS A 57 12.60 20.06 12.97
CA LYS A 57 12.43 19.92 14.42
C LYS A 57 10.94 19.89 14.81
N GLU A 58 10.17 20.90 14.39
CA GLU A 58 8.72 20.99 14.62
C GLU A 58 7.97 19.74 14.06
N SER A 59 8.40 19.23 12.93
CA SER A 59 7.86 18.01 12.33
C SER A 59 8.11 16.78 13.21
N ILE A 60 9.33 16.61 13.69
CA ILE A 60 9.73 15.48 14.54
C ILE A 60 8.98 15.55 15.88
N GLU A 61 8.94 16.70 16.54
CA GLU A 61 8.23 16.92 17.79
C GLU A 61 6.73 16.60 17.69
N THR A 62 6.14 16.82 16.50
CA THR A 62 4.71 16.57 16.27
C THR A 62 4.39 15.14 15.87
N PHE A 63 5.19 14.54 14.99
CA PHE A 63 4.81 13.30 14.27
C PHE A 63 5.71 12.10 14.54
N SER A 64 6.89 12.28 15.18
CA SER A 64 7.78 11.16 15.50
C SER A 64 7.21 10.32 16.65
N ARG A 65 7.50 9.01 16.64
CA ARG A 65 7.26 8.13 17.80
C ARG A 65 8.26 8.38 18.94
N HIS A 66 9.44 8.88 18.65
CA HIS A 66 10.43 9.37 19.61
C HIS A 66 10.28 10.89 19.77
N ARG A 67 9.41 11.32 20.67
CA ARG A 67 9.07 12.72 20.92
C ARG A 67 9.91 13.31 22.08
N GLU A 68 11.20 13.38 21.91
CA GLU A 68 12.08 13.98 22.91
C GLU A 68 12.47 15.39 22.47
N GLU A 69 12.07 16.40 23.24
CA GLU A 69 12.42 17.80 22.97
C GLU A 69 13.86 18.11 23.41
N GLY A 70 14.62 18.78 22.51
CA GLY A 70 15.88 19.44 22.87
C GLY A 70 17.01 18.51 23.29
N THR A 71 17.02 17.26 22.83
CA THR A 71 18.11 16.32 23.13
C THR A 71 19.34 16.56 22.24
N PRO A 72 20.58 16.29 22.74
CA PRO A 72 21.78 16.35 21.90
C PRO A 72 21.70 15.50 20.63
N GLU A 73 20.98 14.40 20.68
CA GLU A 73 20.76 13.52 19.53
C GLU A 73 19.93 14.18 18.45
N LEU A 74 18.92 14.97 18.82
CA LEU A 74 18.09 15.72 17.84
C LEU A 74 18.93 16.81 17.16
N GLU A 75 19.73 17.55 17.90
CA GLU A 75 20.62 18.56 17.34
C GLU A 75 21.64 17.93 16.37
N GLY A 76 22.29 16.82 16.80
CA GLY A 76 23.20 16.05 15.93
C GLY A 76 22.52 15.49 14.67
N PHE A 77 21.25 15.13 14.75
CA PHE A 77 20.47 14.72 13.58
C PHE A 77 20.24 15.89 12.63
N LEU A 78 19.86 17.07 13.16
CA LEU A 78 19.58 18.27 12.37
C LEU A 78 20.81 18.79 11.61
N ASP A 79 22.02 18.59 12.14
CA ASP A 79 23.28 18.97 11.49
C ASP A 79 23.52 18.26 10.15
N ASN A 80 22.87 17.12 9.91
CA ASN A 80 22.94 16.42 8.64
C ASN A 80 22.13 17.09 7.51
N PHE A 81 21.25 18.05 7.84
CA PHE A 81 20.34 18.65 6.89
C PHE A 81 20.88 19.95 6.28
N ARG A 82 20.71 20.05 4.96
CA ARG A 82 20.95 21.28 4.18
C ARG A 82 19.73 21.55 3.32
N TYR A 83 19.50 22.81 3.02
CA TYR A 83 18.45 23.21 2.09
C TYR A 83 19.07 23.82 0.83
N CYS A 84 18.57 23.43 -0.33
CA CYS A 84 18.96 24.01 -1.60
C CYS A 84 17.68 24.43 -2.35
N PRO A 85 17.48 25.75 -2.60
CA PRO A 85 16.39 26.22 -3.43
C PRO A 85 16.53 25.67 -4.83
N LEU A 86 15.45 25.02 -5.35
CA LEU A 86 15.47 24.42 -6.66
C LEU A 86 14.08 24.46 -7.29
N ASP A 87 13.99 24.96 -8.53
CA ASP A 87 12.86 24.79 -9.40
C ASP A 87 13.12 23.57 -10.30
N VAL A 88 12.28 22.54 -10.18
CA VAL A 88 12.48 21.26 -10.89
C VAL A 88 12.51 21.40 -12.41
N SER A 89 11.97 22.50 -12.97
CA SER A 89 11.95 22.78 -14.41
C SER A 89 13.20 23.49 -14.93
N LYS A 90 14.12 23.92 -14.03
CA LYS A 90 15.30 24.71 -14.39
C LYS A 90 16.58 23.89 -14.36
N PRO A 91 17.19 23.56 -15.50
CA PRO A 91 18.43 22.77 -15.54
C PRO A 91 19.58 23.42 -14.75
N GLU A 92 19.71 24.74 -14.76
CA GLU A 92 20.75 25.49 -14.04
C GLU A 92 20.69 25.27 -12.51
N ASP A 93 19.54 24.99 -11.94
CA ASP A 93 19.40 24.71 -10.52
C ASP A 93 20.01 23.36 -10.15
N TYR A 94 20.06 22.40 -11.08
CA TYR A 94 20.68 21.08 -10.86
C TYR A 94 22.21 21.15 -10.89
N GLU A 95 22.81 22.07 -11.61
CA GLU A 95 24.26 22.32 -11.55
C GLU A 95 24.65 22.82 -10.14
N ARG A 96 23.87 23.75 -9.59
CA ARG A 96 24.03 24.20 -8.21
C ARG A 96 23.83 23.07 -7.20
N LEU A 97 22.81 22.23 -7.40
CA LEU A 97 22.57 21.05 -6.58
C LEU A 97 23.74 20.08 -6.60
N LEU A 98 24.31 19.80 -7.79
CA LEU A 98 25.48 18.94 -7.92
C LEU A 98 26.69 19.48 -7.14
N GLN A 99 26.90 20.80 -7.16
CA GLN A 99 27.94 21.43 -6.36
C GLN A 99 27.71 21.20 -4.86
N VAL A 100 26.50 21.48 -4.36
CA VAL A 100 26.14 21.27 -2.95
C VAL A 100 26.30 19.80 -2.54
N VAL A 101 25.90 18.86 -3.41
CA VAL A 101 26.08 17.42 -3.16
C VAL A 101 27.55 17.06 -3.02
N ARG A 102 28.41 17.51 -3.95
CA ARG A 102 29.84 17.23 -3.92
C ARG A 102 30.55 17.84 -2.70
N GLU A 103 30.23 19.07 -2.37
CA GLU A 103 30.76 19.75 -1.17
C GLU A 103 30.42 18.98 0.10
N ARG A 104 29.19 18.48 0.22
CA ARG A 104 28.76 17.68 1.38
C ARG A 104 29.36 16.29 1.39
N GLU A 105 29.49 15.64 0.23
CA GLU A 105 30.15 14.34 0.10
C GLU A 105 31.63 14.42 0.50
N GLU A 106 32.34 15.52 0.12
CA GLU A 106 33.71 15.76 0.52
C GLU A 106 33.84 16.07 2.02
N GLU A 107 32.99 16.98 2.55
CA GLU A 107 32.99 17.37 3.96
C GLU A 107 32.76 16.17 4.90
N LEU A 108 31.84 15.26 4.53
CA LEU A 108 31.45 14.12 5.35
C LEU A 108 32.13 12.81 4.93
N HIS A 109 33.06 12.86 3.95
CA HIS A 109 33.72 11.67 3.40
C HIS A 109 32.76 10.59 2.91
N ILE A 110 31.66 10.98 2.23
CA ILE A 110 30.68 10.09 1.64
C ILE A 110 31.20 9.59 0.27
N LYS A 111 31.09 8.29 0.01
CA LYS A 111 31.59 7.64 -1.20
C LYS A 111 30.72 7.83 -2.45
N GLY A 112 29.85 8.84 -2.49
CA GLY A 112 29.00 9.12 -3.65
C GLY A 112 27.77 8.21 -3.77
N ASN A 113 27.38 7.51 -2.73
CA ASN A 113 26.11 6.81 -2.69
C ASN A 113 24.96 7.84 -2.61
N ARG A 114 24.06 7.83 -3.59
CA ARG A 114 23.01 8.86 -3.73
C ARG A 114 21.63 8.26 -3.81
N MET A 115 20.75 8.71 -2.92
CA MET A 115 19.33 8.39 -2.98
C MET A 115 18.52 9.65 -3.32
N PHE A 116 17.73 9.56 -4.37
CA PHE A 116 16.83 10.61 -4.81
C PHE A 116 15.40 10.23 -4.41
N TYR A 117 14.76 11.03 -3.58
CA TYR A 117 13.37 10.81 -3.15
C TYR A 117 12.47 11.86 -3.77
N LEU A 118 11.51 11.45 -4.58
CA LEU A 118 10.57 12.34 -5.25
C LEU A 118 9.25 12.44 -4.47
N SER A 119 9.17 13.38 -3.52
CA SER A 119 7.95 13.75 -2.79
C SER A 119 7.26 14.94 -3.47
N VAL A 120 7.03 14.82 -4.77
CA VAL A 120 6.42 15.84 -5.65
C VAL A 120 5.35 15.20 -6.52
N ALA A 121 4.55 16.02 -7.22
CA ALA A 121 3.54 15.51 -8.12
C ALA A 121 4.16 14.69 -9.28
N PRO A 122 3.51 13.60 -9.73
CA PRO A 122 4.08 12.66 -10.72
C PRO A 122 4.43 13.31 -12.05
N GLU A 123 3.78 14.39 -12.43
CA GLU A 123 4.08 15.17 -13.64
C GLU A 123 5.51 15.70 -13.70
N PHE A 124 6.19 15.81 -12.55
CA PHE A 124 7.59 16.25 -12.47
C PHE A 124 8.60 15.11 -12.51
N PHE A 125 8.20 13.85 -12.40
CA PHE A 125 9.14 12.73 -12.30
C PHE A 125 10.07 12.62 -13.51
N GLU A 126 9.52 12.77 -14.73
CA GLU A 126 10.32 12.78 -15.96
C GLU A 126 11.35 13.91 -15.97
N THR A 127 10.87 15.14 -15.74
CA THR A 127 11.73 16.33 -15.76
C THR A 127 12.87 16.21 -14.75
N ILE A 128 12.57 15.72 -13.55
CA ILE A 128 13.58 15.52 -12.49
C ILE A 128 14.57 14.45 -12.91
N ALA A 129 14.12 13.29 -13.39
CA ALA A 129 15.00 12.20 -13.80
C ALA A 129 15.93 12.62 -14.96
N LEU A 130 15.41 13.34 -15.94
CA LEU A 130 16.20 13.88 -17.06
C LEU A 130 17.26 14.87 -16.57
N ASN A 131 16.87 15.84 -15.74
CA ASN A 131 17.79 16.84 -15.21
C ASN A 131 18.86 16.24 -14.26
N ILE A 132 18.54 15.18 -13.52
CA ILE A 132 19.53 14.41 -12.74
C ILE A 132 20.61 13.85 -13.68
N LYS A 133 20.20 13.28 -14.82
CA LYS A 133 21.13 12.76 -15.82
C LYS A 133 21.96 13.85 -16.50
N GLU A 134 21.31 14.90 -16.98
CA GLU A 134 21.97 15.99 -17.73
C GLU A 134 22.98 16.75 -16.87
N SER A 135 22.67 16.99 -15.61
CA SER A 135 23.59 17.63 -14.65
C SER A 135 24.75 16.71 -14.21
N GLY A 136 24.65 15.41 -14.43
CA GLY A 136 25.64 14.43 -13.96
C GLY A 136 25.48 14.05 -12.49
N LEU A 137 24.33 14.35 -11.86
CA LEU A 137 24.00 13.86 -10.51
C LEU A 137 23.89 12.34 -10.45
N ASP A 138 23.58 11.67 -11.57
CA ASP A 138 23.55 10.21 -11.71
C ASP A 138 24.94 9.59 -11.86
N LYS A 139 25.98 10.41 -12.15
CA LYS A 139 27.36 9.95 -12.33
C LYS A 139 28.08 9.93 -10.99
N THR A 140 28.26 8.75 -10.45
CA THR A 140 28.90 8.54 -9.15
C THR A 140 29.63 7.20 -9.14
N ASP A 141 30.68 7.08 -8.31
CA ASP A 141 31.38 5.81 -8.06
C ASP A 141 30.62 4.91 -7.07
N GLY A 142 29.62 5.47 -6.39
CA GLY A 142 28.73 4.75 -5.49
C GLY A 142 27.46 4.24 -6.20
N TRP A 143 26.56 3.70 -5.43
CA TRP A 143 25.23 3.36 -5.93
C TRP A 143 24.35 4.62 -6.06
N LYS A 144 23.39 4.58 -6.98
CA LYS A 144 22.30 5.55 -7.08
C LYS A 144 20.96 4.83 -6.96
N ARG A 145 19.98 5.45 -6.28
CA ARG A 145 18.65 4.92 -6.09
C ARG A 145 17.61 6.02 -6.20
N LEU A 146 16.49 5.69 -6.81
CA LEU A 146 15.36 6.59 -7.00
C LEU A 146 14.14 6.05 -6.24
N MET A 147 13.67 6.78 -5.25
CA MET A 147 12.39 6.48 -4.56
C MET A 147 11.29 7.39 -5.13
N ILE A 148 10.19 6.79 -5.55
CA ILE A 148 9.04 7.51 -6.10
C ILE A 148 7.73 7.08 -5.45
N GLU A 149 6.85 8.06 -5.24
CA GLU A 149 5.50 7.88 -4.70
C GLU A 149 4.49 7.55 -5.80
N LYS A 150 3.41 6.88 -5.43
CA LYS A 150 2.26 6.73 -6.34
C LYS A 150 1.60 8.08 -6.65
N PRO A 151 0.87 8.20 -7.77
CA PRO A 151 0.53 7.17 -8.77
C PRO A 151 1.62 6.96 -9.83
N PHE A 152 1.69 5.73 -10.35
CA PHE A 152 2.57 5.36 -11.47
C PHE A 152 1.75 5.28 -12.75
N GLY A 153 1.43 6.43 -13.31
CA GLY A 153 0.45 6.58 -14.39
C GLY A 153 -0.98 6.67 -13.88
N HIS A 154 -1.92 6.92 -14.79
CA HIS A 154 -3.38 6.94 -14.56
C HIS A 154 -4.13 5.95 -15.46
N ASP A 155 -3.43 5.35 -16.42
CA ASP A 155 -3.83 4.26 -17.30
C ASP A 155 -2.59 3.48 -17.76
N LEU A 156 -2.77 2.42 -18.52
CA LEU A 156 -1.68 1.60 -19.02
C LEU A 156 -0.70 2.39 -19.90
N THR A 157 -1.20 3.27 -20.74
CA THR A 157 -0.38 4.07 -21.67
C THR A 157 0.53 5.03 -20.92
N SER A 158 -0.04 5.84 -20.04
CA SER A 158 0.70 6.82 -19.25
C SER A 158 1.70 6.15 -18.27
N ALA A 159 1.36 4.95 -17.75
CA ALA A 159 2.26 4.19 -16.93
C ALA A 159 3.51 3.71 -17.71
N ARG A 160 3.31 3.19 -18.93
CA ARG A 160 4.40 2.80 -19.83
C ARG A 160 5.28 3.99 -20.22
N GLU A 161 4.67 5.11 -20.58
CA GLU A 161 5.40 6.32 -20.90
C GLU A 161 6.26 6.81 -19.72
N LEU A 162 5.70 6.83 -18.52
CA LEU A 162 6.45 7.20 -17.32
C LEU A 162 7.64 6.26 -17.08
N ASN A 163 7.42 4.95 -17.19
CA ASN A 163 8.48 3.98 -16.99
C ASN A 163 9.59 4.13 -18.03
N ASP A 164 9.22 4.28 -19.32
CA ASP A 164 10.20 4.49 -20.41
C ASP A 164 11.07 5.74 -20.21
N LYS A 165 10.48 6.78 -19.60
CA LYS A 165 11.19 8.03 -19.28
C LYS A 165 12.15 7.85 -18.11
N LEU A 166 11.72 7.20 -17.04
CA LEU A 166 12.56 6.91 -15.88
C LEU A 166 13.73 5.98 -16.22
N SER A 167 13.49 4.97 -17.07
CA SER A 167 14.50 3.98 -17.48
C SER A 167 15.61 4.55 -18.36
N ARG A 168 15.48 5.79 -18.84
CA ARG A 168 16.57 6.51 -19.51
C ARG A 168 17.69 6.95 -18.56
N THR A 169 17.40 7.02 -17.26
CA THR A 169 18.32 7.54 -16.23
C THR A 169 18.66 6.49 -15.17
N PHE A 170 17.69 5.66 -14.80
CA PHE A 170 17.80 4.67 -13.75
C PHE A 170 17.46 3.29 -14.29
N GLU A 171 18.26 2.27 -13.92
CA GLU A 171 17.90 0.88 -14.14
C GLU A 171 16.76 0.46 -13.23
N GLU A 172 16.03 -0.60 -13.58
CA GLU A 172 14.86 -1.04 -12.77
C GLU A 172 15.24 -1.38 -11.32
N ASP A 173 16.41 -1.96 -11.10
CA ASP A 173 16.91 -2.29 -9.75
C ASP A 173 17.32 -1.06 -8.93
N GLU A 174 17.43 0.10 -9.57
CA GLU A 174 17.70 1.38 -8.92
C GLU A 174 16.39 2.13 -8.56
N ILE A 175 15.21 1.65 -9.05
CA ILE A 175 13.92 2.33 -8.85
C ILE A 175 13.11 1.63 -7.75
N TYR A 176 12.80 2.36 -6.69
CA TYR A 176 12.02 1.94 -5.54
C TYR A 176 10.64 2.62 -5.58
N ARG A 177 9.65 1.94 -6.19
CA ARG A 177 8.27 2.43 -6.29
C ARG A 177 7.54 2.14 -4.99
N ILE A 178 7.17 3.18 -4.27
CA ILE A 178 6.53 3.08 -2.96
C ILE A 178 5.06 2.71 -3.11
N ASP A 179 4.70 1.55 -2.58
CA ASP A 179 3.36 1.24 -2.13
C ASP A 179 3.41 1.12 -0.60
N HIS A 180 2.88 2.11 0.11
CA HIS A 180 2.96 2.16 1.57
C HIS A 180 2.25 1.00 2.27
N TYR A 181 1.35 0.27 1.59
CA TYR A 181 0.77 -0.97 2.13
C TYR A 181 1.82 -2.08 2.26
N LEU A 182 2.76 -2.19 1.34
CA LEU A 182 3.86 -3.15 1.42
C LEU A 182 4.81 -2.88 2.60
N GLY A 183 4.84 -1.65 3.12
CA GLY A 183 5.58 -1.31 4.33
C GLY A 183 4.86 -1.66 5.64
N LYS A 184 3.58 -2.08 5.58
CA LYS A 184 2.85 -2.46 6.80
C LYS A 184 3.38 -3.76 7.39
N PRO A 185 3.60 -3.82 8.73
CA PRO A 185 4.18 -5.01 9.38
C PRO A 185 3.45 -6.31 9.04
N MET A 186 2.12 -6.29 9.05
CA MET A 186 1.33 -7.48 8.81
C MET A 186 1.34 -7.93 7.33
N ILE A 187 1.53 -7.01 6.36
CA ILE A 187 1.73 -7.39 4.95
C ILE A 187 3.08 -8.09 4.77
N GLN A 188 4.14 -7.57 5.39
CA GLN A 188 5.44 -8.22 5.38
C GLN A 188 5.42 -9.57 6.10
N ASN A 189 4.58 -9.70 7.15
CA ASN A 189 4.42 -10.94 7.90
C ASN A 189 3.66 -12.04 7.12
N LEU A 190 2.95 -11.73 6.01
CA LEU A 190 2.29 -12.75 5.18
C LEU A 190 3.27 -13.81 4.69
N GLU A 191 4.46 -13.38 4.28
CA GLU A 191 5.55 -14.28 3.90
C GLU A 191 5.89 -15.26 5.02
N ALA A 192 6.09 -14.76 6.24
CA ALA A 192 6.42 -15.60 7.38
C ALA A 192 5.25 -16.53 7.78
N LEU A 193 4.01 -16.05 7.70
CA LEU A 193 2.83 -16.86 7.99
C LEU A 193 2.75 -18.07 7.06
N GLU A 194 2.95 -17.87 5.78
CA GLU A 194 2.87 -18.94 4.79
C GLU A 194 4.14 -19.80 4.78
N PHE A 195 5.32 -19.19 4.73
CA PHE A 195 6.56 -19.91 4.40
C PHE A 195 7.29 -20.46 5.63
N ALA A 196 7.15 -19.85 6.78
CA ALA A 196 7.80 -20.32 8.02
C ALA A 196 6.92 -21.28 8.86
N ASN A 197 5.65 -21.52 8.45
CA ASN A 197 4.71 -22.35 9.18
C ASN A 197 4.26 -23.56 8.34
N PRO A 198 4.86 -24.75 8.46
CA PRO A 198 4.52 -25.92 7.65
C PRO A 198 3.05 -26.32 7.71
N VAL A 199 2.37 -26.03 8.82
CA VAL A 199 0.93 -26.30 8.99
C VAL A 199 0.12 -25.41 8.01
N LEU A 200 0.42 -24.12 7.94
CA LEU A 200 -0.26 -23.19 7.03
C LEU A 200 0.15 -23.47 5.58
N GLN A 201 1.44 -23.67 5.33
CA GLN A 201 1.96 -23.97 4.00
C GLN A 201 1.25 -25.18 3.36
N SER A 202 0.99 -26.25 4.13
CA SER A 202 0.34 -27.47 3.62
C SER A 202 -1.11 -27.27 3.19
N ILE A 203 -1.80 -26.28 3.74
CA ILE A 203 -3.22 -25.99 3.47
C ILE A 203 -3.42 -24.70 2.64
N TRP A 204 -2.35 -24.02 2.24
CA TRP A 204 -2.40 -22.75 1.48
C TRP A 204 -2.53 -22.97 -0.02
N ASN A 205 -3.60 -23.67 -0.42
CA ASN A 205 -3.82 -24.09 -1.81
C ASN A 205 -5.29 -24.43 -2.10
N LYS A 206 -5.60 -24.61 -3.37
CA LYS A 206 -6.94 -24.94 -3.88
C LYS A 206 -7.58 -26.21 -3.30
N GLU A 207 -6.81 -27.14 -2.76
CA GLU A 207 -7.38 -28.38 -2.19
C GLU A 207 -8.09 -28.09 -0.87
N HIS A 208 -7.63 -27.08 -0.13
CA HIS A 208 -8.12 -26.77 1.21
C HIS A 208 -8.87 -25.43 1.31
N ILE A 209 -8.57 -24.46 0.44
CA ILE A 209 -9.16 -23.12 0.47
C ILE A 209 -10.41 -23.08 -0.42
N ALA A 210 -11.51 -22.57 0.13
CA ALA A 210 -12.78 -22.37 -0.57
C ALA A 210 -12.82 -21.01 -1.29
N ASN A 211 -12.42 -19.94 -0.59
CA ASN A 211 -12.29 -18.60 -1.15
C ASN A 211 -11.33 -17.74 -0.31
N VAL A 212 -10.89 -16.63 -0.89
CA VAL A 212 -10.08 -15.61 -0.23
C VAL A 212 -10.77 -14.26 -0.39
N GLN A 213 -10.92 -13.50 0.71
CA GLN A 213 -11.55 -12.18 0.72
C GLN A 213 -10.56 -11.14 1.21
N ILE A 214 -10.34 -10.08 0.43
CA ILE A 214 -9.47 -8.97 0.78
C ILE A 214 -10.33 -7.70 0.86
N THR A 215 -10.40 -7.09 2.03
CA THR A 215 -11.17 -5.86 2.26
C THR A 215 -10.23 -4.74 2.69
N ALA A 216 -10.39 -3.55 2.08
CA ALA A 216 -9.78 -2.30 2.55
C ALA A 216 -10.85 -1.22 2.60
N SER A 217 -11.40 -0.98 3.78
CA SER A 217 -12.48 -0.02 4.03
C SER A 217 -11.99 1.20 4.81
N GLU A 218 -12.52 2.37 4.46
CA GLU A 218 -12.24 3.64 5.10
C GLU A 218 -13.54 4.30 5.57
N THR A 219 -13.53 4.86 6.78
CA THR A 219 -14.67 5.63 7.32
C THR A 219 -14.67 7.09 6.87
N VAL A 220 -13.53 7.59 6.39
CA VAL A 220 -13.37 8.95 5.88
C VAL A 220 -13.89 9.10 4.46
N GLY A 221 -14.30 10.32 4.09
CA GLY A 221 -14.66 10.71 2.72
C GLY A 221 -13.44 11.14 1.91
N VAL A 222 -13.67 12.01 0.92
CA VAL A 222 -12.60 12.54 0.07
C VAL A 222 -11.94 13.79 0.64
N GLU A 223 -12.66 14.55 1.47
CA GLU A 223 -12.18 15.73 2.18
C GLU A 223 -11.40 16.70 1.26
N GLU A 224 -10.22 17.15 1.66
CA GLU A 224 -9.37 18.08 0.88
C GLU A 224 -8.82 17.46 -0.43
N ARG A 225 -8.96 16.15 -0.63
CA ARG A 225 -8.48 15.44 -1.83
C ARG A 225 -9.55 15.27 -2.91
N ALA A 226 -10.69 15.95 -2.80
CA ALA A 226 -11.81 15.83 -3.72
C ALA A 226 -11.41 15.98 -5.21
N GLY A 227 -10.63 16.99 -5.55
CA GLY A 227 -10.20 17.23 -6.94
C GLY A 227 -9.31 16.12 -7.51
N TYR A 228 -8.46 15.50 -6.71
CA TYR A 228 -7.67 14.33 -7.11
C TYR A 228 -8.59 13.09 -7.24
N TYR A 229 -9.42 12.87 -6.24
CA TYR A 229 -10.23 11.65 -6.17
C TYR A 229 -11.31 11.61 -7.27
N ASP A 230 -11.83 12.77 -7.68
CA ASP A 230 -12.81 12.87 -8.75
C ASP A 230 -12.25 12.49 -10.15
N GLN A 231 -10.94 12.32 -10.25
CA GLN A 231 -10.25 11.78 -11.43
C GLN A 231 -9.78 10.33 -11.25
N ALA A 232 -9.46 9.95 -10.02
CA ALA A 232 -8.87 8.64 -9.72
C ALA A 232 -9.94 7.56 -9.49
N GLY A 233 -10.91 7.81 -8.63
CA GLY A 233 -11.84 6.82 -8.14
C GLY A 233 -11.19 5.75 -7.26
N ALA A 234 -11.98 4.85 -6.69
CA ALA A 234 -11.49 3.74 -5.89
C ALA A 234 -10.67 2.75 -6.72
N ILE A 235 -10.98 2.61 -8.01
CA ILE A 235 -10.27 1.69 -8.91
C ILE A 235 -8.79 2.07 -9.08
N ARG A 236 -8.47 3.35 -9.29
CA ARG A 236 -7.09 3.84 -9.44
C ARG A 236 -6.42 4.11 -8.09
N ASP A 237 -7.18 4.60 -7.10
CA ASP A 237 -6.59 4.95 -5.80
C ASP A 237 -6.24 3.70 -4.96
N MET A 238 -7.01 2.62 -5.09
CA MET A 238 -6.88 1.44 -4.23
C MET A 238 -6.68 0.12 -4.98
N VAL A 239 -7.47 -0.16 -6.03
CA VAL A 239 -7.49 -1.48 -6.65
C VAL A 239 -6.21 -1.74 -7.45
N GLN A 240 -5.87 -0.85 -8.37
CA GLN A 240 -4.72 -0.97 -9.28
C GLN A 240 -3.37 -1.17 -8.57
N ASN A 241 -3.29 -0.73 -7.34
CA ASN A 241 -2.07 -0.78 -6.53
C ASN A 241 -2.27 -1.64 -5.28
N HIS A 242 -2.68 -1.06 -4.18
CA HIS A 242 -2.73 -1.70 -2.85
C HIS A 242 -3.44 -3.06 -2.84
N MET A 243 -4.66 -3.15 -3.43
CA MET A 243 -5.43 -4.38 -3.39
C MET A 243 -4.79 -5.49 -4.22
N LEU A 244 -4.26 -5.17 -5.41
CA LEU A 244 -3.53 -6.14 -6.23
C LEU A 244 -2.17 -6.51 -5.62
N GLN A 245 -1.49 -5.60 -4.92
CA GLN A 245 -0.28 -5.93 -4.16
C GLN A 245 -0.58 -6.89 -2.99
N ILE A 246 -1.66 -6.66 -2.24
CA ILE A 246 -2.10 -7.59 -1.19
C ILE A 246 -2.46 -8.95 -1.80
N LEU A 247 -3.17 -8.96 -2.94
CA LEU A 247 -3.49 -10.19 -3.66
C LEU A 247 -2.22 -10.97 -4.03
N MET A 248 -1.23 -10.29 -4.62
CA MET A 248 0.06 -10.91 -4.97
C MET A 248 0.76 -11.51 -3.77
N MET A 249 0.86 -10.76 -2.66
CA MET A 249 1.47 -11.23 -1.42
C MET A 249 0.72 -12.40 -0.78
N THR A 250 -0.60 -12.48 -0.97
CA THR A 250 -1.43 -13.58 -0.42
C THR A 250 -1.39 -14.84 -1.28
N ALA A 251 -1.19 -14.68 -2.59
CA ALA A 251 -1.34 -15.77 -3.56
C ALA A 251 -0.01 -16.25 -4.19
N MET A 252 1.11 -15.59 -3.89
CA MET A 252 2.43 -16.02 -4.37
C MET A 252 2.82 -17.38 -3.77
N ASN A 253 3.62 -18.15 -4.50
CA ASN A 253 4.13 -19.40 -3.98
C ASN A 253 5.44 -19.19 -3.20
N LEU A 254 5.79 -20.20 -2.39
CA LEU A 254 7.10 -20.22 -1.73
C LEU A 254 8.22 -20.22 -2.80
N PRO A 255 9.06 -19.16 -2.84
CA PRO A 255 10.22 -19.16 -3.75
C PRO A 255 11.30 -20.15 -3.30
N GLU A 256 12.20 -20.54 -4.20
CA GLU A 256 13.35 -21.39 -3.84
C GLU A 256 14.29 -20.69 -2.85
N LYS A 257 14.41 -19.37 -2.96
CA LYS A 257 15.20 -18.53 -2.06
C LYS A 257 14.38 -17.31 -1.64
N ILE A 258 14.43 -16.99 -0.35
CA ILE A 258 13.79 -15.77 0.16
C ILE A 258 14.73 -14.58 -0.07
N ASN A 259 14.52 -13.91 -1.19
CA ASN A 259 15.19 -12.67 -1.57
C ASN A 259 14.32 -11.83 -2.50
N ALA A 260 14.65 -10.56 -2.68
CA ALA A 260 13.86 -9.61 -3.45
C ALA A 260 13.55 -10.08 -4.89
N CYS A 261 14.52 -10.67 -5.57
CA CYS A 261 14.36 -11.14 -6.95
C CYS A 261 13.32 -12.27 -7.05
N GLU A 262 13.45 -13.29 -6.21
CA GLU A 262 12.57 -14.46 -6.21
C GLU A 262 11.15 -14.10 -5.76
N ILE A 263 10.99 -13.26 -4.71
CA ILE A 263 9.68 -12.82 -4.24
C ILE A 263 8.97 -12.00 -5.32
N ARG A 264 9.66 -11.06 -5.97
CA ARG A 264 9.11 -10.29 -7.09
C ARG A 264 8.72 -11.18 -8.28
N GLU A 265 9.50 -12.22 -8.54
CA GLU A 265 9.19 -13.19 -9.59
C GLU A 265 7.90 -13.97 -9.27
N GLU A 266 7.72 -14.42 -8.02
CA GLU A 266 6.48 -15.11 -7.61
C GLU A 266 5.27 -14.18 -7.64
N LYS A 267 5.40 -12.93 -7.21
CA LYS A 267 4.36 -11.91 -7.33
C LYS A 267 3.97 -11.66 -8.80
N ARG A 268 4.96 -11.56 -9.68
CA ARG A 268 4.76 -11.42 -11.13
C ARG A 268 3.96 -12.60 -11.70
N LYS A 269 4.29 -13.84 -11.33
CA LYS A 269 3.57 -15.05 -11.76
C LYS A 269 2.10 -15.04 -11.36
N VAL A 270 1.76 -14.51 -10.18
CA VAL A 270 0.37 -14.31 -9.76
C VAL A 270 -0.35 -13.41 -10.76
N MET A 271 0.22 -12.27 -11.10
CA MET A 271 -0.41 -11.33 -12.04
C MET A 271 -0.47 -11.86 -13.47
N GLU A 272 0.51 -12.59 -13.94
CA GLU A 272 0.52 -13.21 -15.27
C GLU A 272 -0.56 -14.28 -15.42
N THR A 273 -0.91 -14.96 -14.32
CA THR A 273 -1.95 -15.99 -14.28
C THR A 273 -3.30 -15.47 -13.77
N LEU A 274 -3.37 -14.20 -13.39
CA LEU A 274 -4.64 -13.55 -13.04
C LEU A 274 -5.52 -13.48 -14.28
N ARG A 275 -6.73 -14.08 -14.18
CA ARG A 275 -7.66 -14.15 -15.30
C ARG A 275 -8.04 -12.76 -15.78
N LYS A 276 -7.79 -12.48 -17.05
CA LYS A 276 -8.14 -11.20 -17.67
C LYS A 276 -9.65 -11.08 -17.78
N VAL A 277 -10.17 -9.94 -17.37
CA VAL A 277 -11.57 -9.58 -17.54
C VAL A 277 -11.70 -8.87 -18.89
N LYS A 278 -12.62 -9.33 -19.75
CA LYS A 278 -12.95 -8.63 -20.97
C LYS A 278 -13.92 -7.50 -20.66
N LYS A 279 -13.83 -6.40 -21.40
CA LYS A 279 -14.68 -5.23 -21.20
C LYS A 279 -16.18 -5.57 -21.20
N GLU A 280 -16.59 -6.49 -22.05
CA GLU A 280 -18.00 -6.93 -22.19
C GLU A 280 -18.47 -7.74 -20.97
N ASP A 281 -17.54 -8.36 -20.24
CA ASP A 281 -17.83 -9.25 -19.12
C ASP A 281 -17.62 -8.57 -17.74
N VAL A 282 -17.16 -7.30 -17.73
CA VAL A 282 -16.85 -6.56 -16.49
C VAL A 282 -18.04 -6.57 -15.52
N GLN A 283 -19.26 -6.37 -16.01
CA GLN A 283 -20.49 -6.35 -15.19
C GLN A 283 -20.74 -7.64 -14.41
N ASN A 284 -20.19 -8.79 -14.84
CA ASN A 284 -20.36 -10.08 -14.18
C ASN A 284 -19.36 -10.30 -13.02
N HIS A 285 -18.34 -9.44 -12.94
CA HIS A 285 -17.20 -9.62 -12.04
C HIS A 285 -16.91 -8.42 -11.16
N ILE A 286 -17.40 -7.25 -11.53
CA ILE A 286 -17.08 -5.98 -10.88
C ILE A 286 -18.36 -5.24 -10.51
N ILE A 287 -18.44 -4.79 -9.27
CA ILE A 287 -19.46 -3.86 -8.78
C ILE A 287 -18.77 -2.54 -8.43
N ARG A 288 -19.30 -1.42 -8.93
CA ARG A 288 -18.88 -0.10 -8.54
C ARG A 288 -19.98 0.65 -7.81
N GLY A 289 -19.59 1.48 -6.83
CA GLY A 289 -20.52 2.24 -6.03
C GLY A 289 -20.05 3.65 -5.72
N GLN A 290 -21.00 4.50 -5.30
CA GLN A 290 -20.73 5.86 -4.86
C GLN A 290 -21.49 6.09 -3.55
N TYR A 291 -20.83 6.65 -2.51
CA TYR A 291 -21.53 6.88 -1.24
C TYR A 291 -22.55 8.01 -1.32
N GLY A 292 -23.73 7.72 -0.79
CA GLY A 292 -24.78 8.68 -0.45
C GLY A 292 -24.57 9.26 0.96
N ALA A 293 -25.48 10.12 1.37
CA ALA A 293 -25.52 10.60 2.75
C ALA A 293 -25.76 9.45 3.75
N GLY A 294 -25.43 9.65 5.01
CA GLY A 294 -25.65 8.64 6.05
C GLY A 294 -25.07 9.04 7.40
N ASP A 295 -24.92 8.07 8.28
CA ASP A 295 -24.37 8.26 9.63
C ASP A 295 -23.11 7.43 9.85
N ILE A 296 -22.05 8.06 10.35
CA ILE A 296 -20.82 7.38 10.75
C ILE A 296 -20.55 7.71 12.22
N ASN A 297 -20.69 6.73 13.10
CA ASN A 297 -20.46 6.85 14.54
C ASN A 297 -21.28 8.00 15.19
N GLY A 298 -22.53 8.20 14.75
CA GLY A 298 -23.43 9.24 15.26
C GLY A 298 -23.23 10.62 14.62
N GLN A 299 -22.41 10.72 13.57
CA GLN A 299 -22.21 11.95 12.82
C GLN A 299 -22.84 11.84 11.43
N GLN A 300 -23.75 12.76 11.11
CA GLN A 300 -24.32 12.87 9.78
C GLN A 300 -23.26 13.33 8.78
N VAL A 301 -23.14 12.64 7.66
CA VAL A 301 -22.22 12.96 6.59
C VAL A 301 -22.95 13.11 5.27
N VAL A 302 -22.42 13.98 4.41
CA VAL A 302 -23.02 14.28 3.11
C VAL A 302 -22.70 13.20 2.07
N ALA A 303 -23.48 13.17 1.00
CA ALA A 303 -23.21 12.34 -0.16
C ALA A 303 -21.95 12.80 -0.90
N TYR A 304 -21.33 11.92 -1.69
CA TYR A 304 -20.12 12.22 -2.46
C TYR A 304 -20.25 13.48 -3.33
N LYS A 305 -21.36 13.60 -4.04
CA LYS A 305 -21.64 14.75 -4.93
C LYS A 305 -21.87 16.07 -4.19
N GLU A 306 -22.04 16.03 -2.89
CA GLU A 306 -22.22 17.18 -2.01
C GLU A 306 -20.91 17.56 -1.27
N GLU A 307 -19.85 16.73 -1.38
CA GLU A 307 -18.55 17.05 -0.78
C GLU A 307 -17.92 18.28 -1.45
N PRO A 308 -17.31 19.18 -0.68
CA PRO A 308 -16.64 20.36 -1.24
C PRO A 308 -15.58 19.99 -2.27
N GLY A 309 -15.66 20.59 -3.47
CA GLY A 309 -14.69 20.36 -4.54
C GLY A 309 -14.99 19.16 -5.45
N VAL A 310 -16.06 18.43 -5.22
CA VAL A 310 -16.55 17.37 -6.11
C VAL A 310 -17.48 17.97 -7.16
N ASN A 311 -17.40 17.45 -8.40
CA ASN A 311 -18.36 17.81 -9.43
C ASN A 311 -19.74 17.19 -9.11
N PRO A 312 -20.84 17.97 -9.01
CA PRO A 312 -22.18 17.44 -8.70
C PRO A 312 -22.71 16.39 -9.70
N SER A 313 -22.15 16.34 -10.91
CA SER A 313 -22.49 15.34 -11.93
C SER A 313 -21.50 14.17 -11.98
N SER A 314 -20.58 14.07 -11.04
CA SER A 314 -19.53 13.03 -11.02
C SER A 314 -20.13 11.62 -10.98
N ASN A 315 -19.61 10.75 -11.83
CA ASN A 315 -19.90 9.31 -11.86
C ASN A 315 -18.70 8.47 -11.39
N ILE A 316 -17.81 9.08 -10.63
CA ILE A 316 -16.62 8.40 -10.07
C ILE A 316 -17.05 7.38 -9.01
N ASP A 317 -16.37 6.25 -9.02
CA ASP A 317 -16.52 5.19 -8.04
C ASP A 317 -15.82 5.55 -6.73
N THR A 318 -16.55 5.45 -5.61
CA THR A 318 -16.00 5.53 -4.26
C THR A 318 -15.95 4.18 -3.56
N PHE A 319 -16.46 3.15 -4.24
CA PHE A 319 -16.45 1.76 -3.86
C PHE A 319 -16.26 0.89 -5.09
N VAL A 320 -15.43 -0.15 -4.94
CA VAL A 320 -15.28 -1.22 -5.93
C VAL A 320 -15.24 -2.55 -5.21
N ALA A 321 -16.02 -3.52 -5.69
CA ALA A 321 -15.86 -4.93 -5.35
C ALA A 321 -15.59 -5.74 -6.62
N ALA A 322 -14.72 -6.73 -6.54
CA ALA A 322 -14.36 -7.57 -7.68
C ALA A 322 -14.22 -9.04 -7.28
N ARG A 323 -14.61 -9.92 -8.20
CA ARG A 323 -14.37 -11.36 -8.14
C ARG A 323 -13.30 -11.73 -9.17
N LEU A 324 -12.23 -12.36 -8.71
CA LEU A 324 -11.04 -12.67 -9.50
C LEU A 324 -10.71 -14.17 -9.43
N TRP A 325 -9.96 -14.66 -10.40
CA TRP A 325 -9.40 -16.02 -10.41
C TRP A 325 -7.96 -16.00 -10.87
N ILE A 326 -7.16 -16.88 -10.26
CA ILE A 326 -5.75 -17.08 -10.60
C ILE A 326 -5.65 -18.47 -11.24
N ASP A 327 -5.34 -18.52 -12.53
CA ASP A 327 -5.32 -19.72 -13.32
C ASP A 327 -3.94 -20.40 -13.30
N ASN A 328 -3.51 -20.83 -12.10
CA ASN A 328 -2.29 -21.59 -11.89
C ASN A 328 -2.56 -22.88 -11.12
N PRO A 329 -1.60 -23.82 -11.01
CA PRO A 329 -1.80 -25.10 -10.34
C PRO A 329 -2.27 -25.03 -8.88
N PHE A 330 -1.93 -23.95 -8.17
CA PHE A 330 -2.22 -23.77 -6.75
C PHE A 330 -3.62 -23.17 -6.50
N TRP A 331 -4.13 -22.32 -7.41
CA TRP A 331 -5.32 -21.51 -7.19
C TRP A 331 -6.48 -21.74 -8.16
N THR A 332 -6.27 -22.53 -9.25
CA THR A 332 -7.34 -22.80 -10.22
C THR A 332 -8.62 -23.27 -9.53
N GLY A 333 -9.71 -22.52 -9.75
CA GLY A 333 -11.03 -22.80 -9.21
C GLY A 333 -11.33 -22.15 -7.85
N VAL A 334 -10.36 -21.49 -7.21
CA VAL A 334 -10.58 -20.72 -5.98
C VAL A 334 -10.90 -19.26 -6.36
N PRO A 335 -12.09 -18.74 -6.01
CA PRO A 335 -12.41 -17.33 -6.20
C PRO A 335 -11.70 -16.46 -5.16
N PHE A 336 -11.17 -15.35 -5.62
CA PHE A 336 -10.69 -14.25 -4.80
C PHE A 336 -11.69 -13.10 -4.89
N TYR A 337 -12.07 -12.56 -3.75
CA TYR A 337 -12.96 -11.41 -3.66
C TYR A 337 -12.20 -10.25 -3.06
N ILE A 338 -12.17 -9.13 -3.76
CA ILE A 338 -11.59 -7.89 -3.23
C ILE A 338 -12.67 -6.84 -3.12
N ARG A 339 -12.63 -5.98 -2.10
CA ARG A 339 -13.45 -4.79 -2.01
C ARG A 339 -12.74 -3.66 -1.30
N THR A 340 -13.02 -2.46 -1.74
CA THR A 340 -12.55 -1.22 -1.12
C THR A 340 -13.60 -0.15 -1.24
N GLY A 341 -13.65 0.77 -0.26
CA GLY A 341 -14.60 1.88 -0.31
C GLY A 341 -14.35 2.94 0.75
N LYS A 342 -14.88 4.14 0.50
CA LYS A 342 -14.89 5.27 1.44
C LYS A 342 -16.25 5.37 2.13
N ARG A 343 -16.29 6.10 3.25
CA ARG A 343 -17.52 6.24 4.07
C ARG A 343 -18.15 4.89 4.46
N MET A 344 -17.31 3.85 4.56
CA MET A 344 -17.74 2.53 5.03
C MET A 344 -18.00 2.53 6.53
N LYS A 345 -18.66 1.49 7.04
CA LYS A 345 -19.04 1.34 8.44
C LYS A 345 -17.85 1.31 9.40
N GLU A 346 -16.74 0.74 8.96
CA GLU A 346 -15.53 0.61 9.77
C GLU A 346 -14.26 0.85 8.94
N LYS A 347 -13.20 1.33 9.60
CA LYS A 347 -11.86 1.34 9.02
C LYS A 347 -11.23 -0.02 9.24
N SER A 348 -11.01 -0.77 8.16
CA SER A 348 -10.45 -2.11 8.25
C SER A 348 -9.68 -2.46 6.98
N THR A 349 -8.49 -3.00 7.13
CA THR A 349 -7.80 -3.73 6.06
C THR A 349 -7.56 -5.14 6.56
N ARG A 350 -8.14 -6.14 5.87
CA ARG A 350 -8.08 -7.54 6.31
C ARG A 350 -8.10 -8.51 5.15
N ILE A 351 -7.54 -9.68 5.40
CA ILE A 351 -7.65 -10.86 4.54
C ILE A 351 -8.41 -11.92 5.34
N VAL A 352 -9.43 -12.52 4.72
CA VAL A 352 -10.14 -13.67 5.29
C VAL A 352 -10.01 -14.83 4.31
N ILE A 353 -9.44 -15.93 4.79
CA ILE A 353 -9.31 -17.18 4.05
C ILE A 353 -10.32 -18.15 4.62
N GLU A 354 -11.27 -18.56 3.80
CA GLU A 354 -12.25 -19.57 4.15
C GLU A 354 -11.78 -20.94 3.68
N PHE A 355 -11.70 -21.90 4.60
CA PHE A 355 -11.33 -23.26 4.28
C PHE A 355 -12.53 -24.08 3.84
N LYS A 356 -12.31 -25.03 2.92
CA LYS A 356 -13.34 -25.95 2.44
C LYS A 356 -13.93 -26.76 3.59
N ASN A 357 -15.24 -26.83 3.63
CA ASN A 357 -15.93 -27.68 4.56
C ASN A 357 -15.98 -29.12 4.03
N THR A 358 -15.08 -29.97 4.53
CA THR A 358 -14.98 -31.37 4.14
C THR A 358 -15.66 -32.31 5.15
N LEU A 359 -16.49 -31.78 6.05
CA LEU A 359 -17.21 -32.58 7.01
C LEU A 359 -18.17 -33.55 6.31
N LYS A 360 -18.28 -34.78 6.82
CA LYS A 360 -19.27 -35.72 6.34
C LYS A 360 -20.68 -35.18 6.59
N GLN A 361 -21.61 -35.40 5.66
CA GLN A 361 -22.96 -34.86 5.71
C GLN A 361 -23.67 -35.19 7.03
N GLN A 362 -23.53 -36.43 7.51
CA GLN A 362 -24.11 -36.84 8.79
C GLN A 362 -23.63 -36.03 9.99
N TYR A 363 -22.38 -35.54 9.96
CA TYR A 363 -21.84 -34.72 11.00
C TYR A 363 -22.35 -33.28 10.91
N GLN A 364 -22.54 -32.77 9.70
CA GLN A 364 -23.14 -31.44 9.46
C GLN A 364 -24.63 -31.45 9.90
N ASP A 365 -25.40 -32.46 9.53
CA ASP A 365 -26.82 -32.59 9.88
C ASP A 365 -27.00 -32.65 11.41
N SER A 366 -26.05 -33.26 12.11
CA SER A 366 -26.06 -33.33 13.58
C SER A 366 -25.55 -32.07 14.27
N ASN A 367 -24.92 -31.14 13.55
CA ASN A 367 -24.28 -29.96 14.08
C ASN A 367 -24.57 -28.74 13.19
N PRO A 368 -25.82 -28.26 13.16
CA PRO A 368 -26.25 -27.18 12.24
C PRO A 368 -25.55 -25.83 12.52
N ASN A 369 -25.00 -25.66 13.72
CA ASN A 369 -24.27 -24.45 14.11
C ASN A 369 -22.77 -24.48 13.75
N ALA A 370 -22.26 -25.58 13.17
CA ALA A 370 -20.88 -25.66 12.71
C ALA A 370 -20.67 -24.67 11.55
N ALA A 371 -19.65 -23.85 11.67
CA ALA A 371 -19.28 -22.84 10.66
C ALA A 371 -18.00 -23.26 9.91
N PRO A 372 -17.75 -22.72 8.72
CA PRO A 372 -16.46 -22.89 8.07
C PRO A 372 -15.31 -22.43 8.96
N ASN A 373 -14.15 -23.08 8.81
CA ASN A 373 -12.93 -22.62 9.44
C ASN A 373 -12.40 -21.42 8.66
N LEU A 374 -11.95 -20.41 9.40
CA LEU A 374 -11.42 -19.16 8.81
C LEU A 374 -10.05 -18.86 9.37
N LEU A 375 -9.12 -18.45 8.50
CA LEU A 375 -7.94 -17.71 8.91
C LEU A 375 -8.18 -16.23 8.59
N ILE A 376 -8.10 -15.39 9.62
CA ILE A 376 -8.36 -13.96 9.54
C ILE A 376 -7.06 -13.22 9.84
N ILE A 377 -6.61 -12.39 8.91
CA ILE A 377 -5.39 -11.59 9.02
C ILE A 377 -5.83 -10.13 8.99
N GLU A 378 -5.80 -9.47 10.14
CA GLU A 378 -6.07 -8.03 10.27
C GLU A 378 -4.78 -7.25 10.05
N ILE A 379 -4.75 -6.45 8.97
CA ILE A 379 -3.59 -5.64 8.59
C ILE A 379 -3.66 -4.26 9.27
N SER A 380 -4.86 -3.73 9.45
CA SER A 380 -5.12 -2.42 10.07
C SER A 380 -6.59 -2.34 10.51
N PRO A 381 -6.91 -1.73 11.68
CA PRO A 381 -5.97 -1.14 12.65
C PRO A 381 -5.33 -2.14 13.61
N GLY A 382 -5.81 -3.38 13.69
CA GLY A 382 -5.54 -4.29 14.81
C GLY A 382 -4.25 -5.12 14.71
N GLU A 383 -3.60 -5.24 13.56
CA GLU A 383 -2.37 -6.03 13.32
C GLU A 383 -2.39 -7.40 14.03
N ASN A 384 -3.34 -8.27 13.67
CA ASN A 384 -3.60 -9.50 14.40
C ASN A 384 -3.92 -10.66 13.44
N VAL A 385 -3.64 -11.88 13.85
CA VAL A 385 -4.02 -13.11 13.15
C VAL A 385 -4.95 -13.92 14.03
N SER A 386 -6.06 -14.37 13.49
CA SER A 386 -7.00 -15.23 14.21
C SER A 386 -7.41 -16.46 13.40
N LEU A 387 -7.64 -17.55 14.10
CA LEU A 387 -8.14 -18.80 13.53
C LEU A 387 -9.51 -19.12 14.12
N GLN A 388 -10.53 -19.22 13.27
CA GLN A 388 -11.86 -19.69 13.67
C GLN A 388 -11.95 -21.19 13.46
N LEU A 389 -12.26 -21.91 14.52
CA LEU A 389 -12.48 -23.35 14.54
C LEU A 389 -13.82 -23.66 15.21
N ASN A 390 -14.30 -24.89 15.06
CA ASN A 390 -15.49 -25.37 15.75
C ASN A 390 -15.13 -26.06 17.08
N SER A 391 -15.84 -25.72 18.15
CA SER A 391 -15.66 -26.28 19.48
C SER A 391 -16.98 -26.64 20.13
N LYS A 392 -17.00 -27.64 21.02
CA LYS A 392 -18.17 -27.94 21.84
C LYS A 392 -18.31 -26.91 22.95
N ASN A 393 -19.48 -26.28 23.05
CA ASN A 393 -19.81 -25.39 24.14
C ASN A 393 -20.35 -26.17 25.34
N PRO A 394 -19.63 -26.24 26.47
CA PRO A 394 -20.08 -26.99 27.63
C PRO A 394 -21.31 -26.36 28.30
N LEU A 395 -21.54 -25.06 28.10
CA LEU A 395 -22.71 -24.36 28.64
C LEU A 395 -23.97 -24.58 27.83
N LYS A 396 -23.86 -25.10 26.62
CA LYS A 396 -24.98 -25.43 25.71
C LYS A 396 -25.06 -26.92 25.41
N ASN A 397 -24.96 -27.76 26.45
CA ASN A 397 -25.05 -29.21 26.34
C ASN A 397 -24.12 -29.85 25.29
N GLY A 398 -22.98 -29.20 25.00
CA GLY A 398 -21.99 -29.72 24.02
C GLY A 398 -22.37 -29.44 22.58
N GLU A 399 -23.27 -28.50 22.30
CA GLU A 399 -23.49 -27.98 20.93
C GLU A 399 -22.18 -27.48 20.32
N ILE A 400 -22.00 -27.77 19.04
CA ILE A 400 -20.83 -27.26 18.29
C ILE A 400 -21.13 -25.85 17.82
N GLU A 401 -20.22 -24.93 18.11
CA GLU A 401 -20.25 -23.55 17.64
C GLU A 401 -18.86 -23.04 17.27
N PRO A 402 -18.75 -22.01 16.42
CA PRO A 402 -17.48 -21.42 16.06
C PRO A 402 -16.81 -20.73 17.27
N MET A 403 -15.53 -21.00 17.43
CA MET A 403 -14.66 -20.39 18.43
C MET A 403 -13.50 -19.72 17.72
N ARG A 404 -13.14 -18.49 18.14
CA ARG A 404 -12.01 -17.75 17.56
C ARG A 404 -10.81 -17.78 18.51
N ILE A 405 -9.66 -18.16 17.99
CA ILE A 405 -8.37 -18.12 18.68
C ILE A 405 -7.58 -16.95 18.08
N ASN A 406 -7.17 -16.01 18.91
CA ASN A 406 -6.38 -14.86 18.50
C ASN A 406 -4.89 -15.13 18.79
N PHE A 407 -4.04 -14.91 17.81
CA PHE A 407 -2.60 -14.91 17.96
C PHE A 407 -2.15 -13.45 18.14
N THR A 408 -2.05 -13.02 19.38
CA THR A 408 -1.48 -11.71 19.70
C THR A 408 0.02 -11.84 19.80
N CYS A 409 0.77 -11.15 18.94
CA CYS A 409 2.16 -10.85 19.25
C CYS A 409 2.14 -9.92 20.46
N GLU A 410 2.64 -10.37 21.62
CA GLU A 410 3.03 -9.48 22.70
C GLU A 410 4.21 -8.64 22.21
N GLN A 411 3.92 -7.66 21.36
CA GLN A 411 4.91 -6.64 21.05
C GLN A 411 4.95 -5.74 22.29
N ALA A 412 6.12 -5.70 22.93
CA ALA A 412 6.36 -4.70 23.97
C ALA A 412 5.92 -3.34 23.45
N ASP A 413 5.38 -2.47 24.33
CA ASP A 413 4.93 -1.09 24.05
C ASP A 413 6.01 -0.16 23.44
N VAL A 414 7.10 -0.68 22.99
CA VAL A 414 8.17 0.02 22.28
C VAL A 414 7.72 0.15 20.82
N GLY A 415 7.31 1.34 20.46
CA GLY A 415 6.69 1.72 19.21
C GLY A 415 7.14 0.94 17.98
N VAL A 416 6.20 0.22 17.37
CA VAL A 416 6.41 -0.51 16.11
C VAL A 416 6.79 0.49 15.01
N PRO A 417 7.86 0.24 14.21
CA PRO A 417 8.23 1.12 13.12
C PRO A 417 7.08 1.29 12.11
N GLU A 418 6.79 2.53 11.75
CA GLU A 418 5.79 2.84 10.72
C GLU A 418 6.22 2.35 9.33
N ALA A 419 5.29 2.23 8.40
CA ALA A 419 5.54 1.76 7.03
C ALA A 419 6.66 2.54 6.32
N TYR A 420 6.71 3.87 6.47
CA TYR A 420 7.76 4.70 5.87
C TYR A 420 9.15 4.47 6.47
N GLU A 421 9.24 4.19 7.77
CA GLU A 421 10.52 3.82 8.40
C GLU A 421 11.08 2.54 7.76
N ARG A 422 10.24 1.52 7.59
CA ARG A 422 10.63 0.24 6.99
C ARG A 422 11.07 0.42 5.54
N LEU A 423 10.24 1.07 4.72
CA LEU A 423 10.54 1.27 3.31
C LEU A 423 11.80 2.14 3.08
N ILE A 424 12.01 3.20 3.85
CA ILE A 424 13.25 3.98 3.75
C ILE A 424 14.45 3.15 4.17
N HIS A 425 14.35 2.38 5.26
CA HIS A 425 15.40 1.48 5.70
C HIS A 425 15.76 0.44 4.65
N ASP A 426 14.75 -0.21 4.05
CA ASP A 426 14.93 -1.23 3.02
C ASP A 426 15.60 -0.63 1.78
N ALA A 427 15.13 0.54 1.31
CA ALA A 427 15.74 1.24 0.19
C ALA A 427 17.20 1.66 0.46
N VAL A 428 17.51 2.13 1.68
CA VAL A 428 18.89 2.47 2.09
C VAL A 428 19.76 1.21 2.14
N SER A 429 19.21 0.08 2.56
CA SER A 429 19.90 -1.21 2.60
C SER A 429 20.04 -1.89 1.23
N GLY A 430 19.29 -1.43 0.22
CA GLY A 430 19.25 -2.04 -1.11
C GLY A 430 18.30 -3.22 -1.21
N ASP A 431 17.42 -3.38 -0.24
CA ASP A 431 16.39 -4.41 -0.27
C ASP A 431 15.15 -3.88 -0.99
N ALA A 432 14.83 -4.47 -2.11
CA ALA A 432 13.72 -4.07 -2.95
C ALA A 432 12.49 -5.01 -2.83
N THR A 433 12.47 -5.91 -1.84
CA THR A 433 11.44 -6.94 -1.65
C THR A 433 10.04 -6.35 -1.55
N PHE A 434 9.89 -5.27 -0.78
CA PHE A 434 8.59 -4.63 -0.52
C PHE A 434 8.36 -3.36 -1.33
N PHE A 435 8.93 -3.31 -2.55
CA PHE A 435 8.67 -2.26 -3.53
C PHE A 435 8.05 -2.84 -4.79
N ALA A 436 7.16 -2.08 -5.42
CA ALA A 436 6.51 -2.53 -6.64
C ALA A 436 7.50 -2.54 -7.82
N HIS A 437 7.70 -3.69 -8.41
CA HIS A 437 8.48 -3.84 -9.64
C HIS A 437 7.67 -3.36 -10.84
N TRP A 438 8.34 -2.78 -11.86
CA TRP A 438 7.66 -2.28 -13.05
C TRP A 438 6.70 -3.30 -13.66
N ARG A 439 7.14 -4.54 -13.80
CA ARG A 439 6.30 -5.58 -14.42
C ARG A 439 5.02 -5.86 -13.64
N GLU A 440 5.05 -5.78 -12.32
CA GLU A 440 3.84 -5.89 -11.47
C GLU A 440 2.90 -4.71 -11.72
N VAL A 441 3.44 -3.49 -11.81
CA VAL A 441 2.67 -2.27 -12.09
C VAL A 441 2.03 -2.34 -13.47
N GLU A 442 2.78 -2.75 -14.48
CA GLU A 442 2.30 -2.89 -15.86
C GLU A 442 1.18 -3.93 -15.95
N LEU A 443 1.36 -5.13 -15.39
CA LEU A 443 0.35 -6.18 -15.37
C LEU A 443 -0.91 -5.76 -14.59
N SER A 444 -0.74 -5.00 -13.51
CA SER A 444 -1.87 -4.43 -12.77
C SER A 444 -2.67 -3.45 -13.62
N TRP A 445 -2.01 -2.60 -14.41
CA TRP A 445 -2.68 -1.73 -15.37
C TRP A 445 -3.31 -2.51 -16.53
N GLU A 446 -2.65 -3.56 -17.05
CA GLU A 446 -3.24 -4.42 -18.08
C GLU A 446 -4.54 -5.08 -17.62
N TRP A 447 -4.62 -5.45 -16.33
CA TRP A 447 -5.82 -6.03 -15.75
C TRP A 447 -6.92 -4.99 -15.51
N VAL A 448 -6.57 -3.79 -15.05
CA VAL A 448 -7.52 -2.71 -14.72
C VAL A 448 -8.02 -1.97 -15.97
N GLN A 449 -7.23 -1.89 -17.04
CA GLN A 449 -7.55 -1.09 -18.24
C GLN A 449 -8.94 -1.38 -18.85
N PRO A 450 -9.35 -2.65 -19.08
CA PRO A 450 -10.69 -2.94 -19.60
C PRO A 450 -11.83 -2.52 -18.64
N ILE A 451 -11.55 -2.50 -17.33
CA ILE A 451 -12.50 -2.07 -16.30
C ILE A 451 -12.70 -0.55 -16.38
N LEU A 452 -11.60 0.20 -16.53
CA LEU A 452 -11.67 1.65 -16.72
C LEU A 452 -12.47 2.03 -17.97
N GLU A 453 -12.20 1.36 -19.08
CA GLU A 453 -12.95 1.57 -20.34
C GLU A 453 -14.44 1.28 -20.15
N ALA A 454 -14.79 0.19 -19.44
CA ALA A 454 -16.18 -0.13 -19.14
C ALA A 454 -16.84 0.92 -18.22
N PHE A 455 -16.10 1.51 -17.28
CA PHE A 455 -16.59 2.59 -16.42
C PHE A 455 -16.82 3.87 -17.19
N GLU A 456 -15.92 4.25 -18.07
CA GLU A 456 -16.01 5.45 -18.93
C GLU A 456 -17.17 5.35 -19.93
N GLU A 457 -17.41 4.16 -20.49
CA GLU A 457 -18.53 3.89 -21.39
C GLU A 457 -19.84 3.60 -20.66
N ASN A 458 -19.85 3.65 -19.31
CA ASN A 458 -21.02 3.35 -18.46
C ASN A 458 -21.68 1.98 -18.77
N LEU A 459 -20.85 0.95 -19.01
CA LEU A 459 -21.34 -0.40 -19.31
C LEU A 459 -21.88 -1.14 -18.08
N LEU A 460 -21.65 -0.61 -16.88
CA LEU A 460 -22.17 -1.16 -15.63
C LEU A 460 -22.73 -0.05 -14.74
N PRO A 461 -23.78 -0.36 -13.93
CA PRO A 461 -24.41 0.63 -13.05
C PRO A 461 -23.43 1.16 -12.01
N LEU A 462 -23.61 2.42 -11.62
CA LEU A 462 -23.01 3.00 -10.44
C LEU A 462 -24.04 2.90 -9.31
N HIS A 463 -23.82 1.98 -8.37
CA HIS A 463 -24.72 1.74 -7.24
C HIS A 463 -24.52 2.80 -6.16
N GLU A 464 -25.59 3.39 -5.66
CA GLU A 464 -25.50 4.21 -4.47
C GLU A 464 -25.48 3.32 -3.21
N TYR A 465 -24.70 3.70 -2.19
CA TYR A 465 -24.72 3.06 -0.89
C TYR A 465 -24.73 4.10 0.24
N GLU A 466 -25.42 3.82 1.30
CA GLU A 466 -25.48 4.68 2.47
C GLU A 466 -24.12 4.78 3.16
N SER A 467 -23.67 5.99 3.48
CA SER A 467 -22.49 6.20 4.33
C SER A 467 -22.67 5.52 5.68
N GLY A 468 -21.65 4.78 6.14
CA GLY A 468 -21.74 3.95 7.34
C GLY A 468 -22.24 2.52 7.09
N SER A 469 -22.48 2.12 5.84
CA SER A 469 -22.76 0.74 5.44
C SER A 469 -21.51 -0.05 5.06
N TYR A 470 -21.67 -1.31 4.65
CA TYR A 470 -20.59 -2.14 4.11
C TYR A 470 -20.46 -2.06 2.57
N GLY A 471 -21.01 -1.01 1.96
CA GLY A 471 -21.06 -0.81 0.52
C GLY A 471 -22.42 -1.19 -0.07
N PRO A 472 -22.57 -1.15 -1.40
CA PRO A 472 -23.82 -1.45 -2.07
C PRO A 472 -24.22 -2.93 -1.93
N ASP A 473 -25.52 -3.21 -1.75
CA ASP A 473 -26.05 -4.58 -1.62
C ASP A 473 -25.68 -5.47 -2.82
N ALA A 474 -25.61 -4.88 -4.00
CA ALA A 474 -25.15 -5.57 -5.21
C ALA A 474 -23.79 -6.26 -5.04
N SER A 475 -22.92 -5.77 -4.15
CA SER A 475 -21.62 -6.41 -3.88
C SER A 475 -21.75 -7.82 -3.27
N ASN A 476 -22.89 -8.13 -2.63
CA ASN A 476 -23.17 -9.44 -2.07
C ASN A 476 -23.46 -10.47 -3.19
N GLU A 477 -23.99 -10.02 -4.33
CA GLU A 477 -24.34 -10.90 -5.47
C GLU A 477 -23.10 -11.61 -6.02
N LEU A 478 -21.93 -10.96 -5.99
CA LEU A 478 -20.67 -11.56 -6.44
C LEU A 478 -20.31 -12.85 -5.68
N LEU A 479 -20.73 -12.98 -4.43
CA LEU A 479 -20.44 -14.11 -3.56
C LEU A 479 -21.58 -15.15 -3.54
N GLN A 480 -22.83 -14.70 -3.69
CA GLN A 480 -24.03 -15.55 -3.60
C GLN A 480 -24.06 -16.63 -4.68
N GLU A 481 -23.58 -16.37 -5.89
CA GLU A 481 -23.48 -17.37 -6.96
C GLU A 481 -22.65 -18.60 -6.56
N SER A 482 -21.75 -18.46 -5.59
CA SER A 482 -20.91 -19.53 -5.04
C SER A 482 -21.30 -19.90 -3.60
N GLU A 483 -22.46 -19.46 -3.12
CA GLU A 483 -22.98 -19.65 -1.75
C GLU A 483 -22.08 -19.09 -0.64
N PHE A 484 -21.21 -18.13 -0.98
CA PHE A 484 -20.35 -17.40 -0.03
C PHE A 484 -21.00 -16.11 0.45
N LYS A 485 -20.43 -15.50 1.49
CA LYS A 485 -20.81 -14.20 2.03
C LYS A 485 -19.57 -13.40 2.41
N TRP A 486 -19.70 -12.09 2.51
CA TRP A 486 -18.66 -11.29 3.14
C TRP A 486 -18.55 -11.64 4.62
N TRP A 487 -17.37 -12.06 5.06
CA TRP A 487 -17.10 -12.35 6.44
C TRP A 487 -16.88 -11.08 7.25
N LEU A 488 -17.30 -11.10 8.52
CA LEU A 488 -17.12 -10.05 9.54
C LEU A 488 -17.97 -8.79 9.34
N ASP A 489 -18.82 -8.68 8.31
CA ASP A 489 -19.67 -7.52 8.08
C ASP A 489 -20.82 -7.36 9.10
N GLN A 490 -21.21 -8.45 9.75
CA GLN A 490 -22.34 -8.45 10.70
C GLN A 490 -21.94 -8.68 12.15
N GLU A 491 -20.66 -8.85 12.42
CA GLU A 491 -20.18 -9.04 13.78
C GLU A 491 -20.21 -7.70 14.53
N THR A 492 -21.36 -7.39 15.17
CA THR A 492 -21.37 -6.42 16.25
C THR A 492 -20.42 -6.92 17.33
N LYS A 493 -19.37 -6.15 17.60
CA LYS A 493 -18.53 -6.36 18.79
C LYS A 493 -19.48 -6.42 19.99
N LYS A 494 -19.65 -7.63 20.56
CA LYS A 494 -20.24 -7.79 21.89
C LYS A 494 -19.20 -7.49 22.93
#